data_c137b896d501c165ae235d7da3bfa7a8
#
_entry.id   c137b896d501c165ae235d7da3bfa7a8
#
_cell.length_a   1.000
_cell.length_b   1.000
_cell.length_c   1.000
_cell.angle_alpha   90.00
_cell.angle_beta   90.00
_cell.angle_gamma   90.00
#
_symmetry.space_group_name_H-M   'P 1'
#
loop_
_entity.id
_entity.type
_entity.pdbx_description
1 polymer ?
#
loop_
_entity_poly.entity_id
_entity_poly.type
_entity_poly.pdbx_seq_one_letter_code
_entity_poly.pdbx_strand_id
1 'polypeptide(L)'
;KVAIDAAKLTGRQHKGIAEFRFATPKLRFTYNDSWLQQNDEMTGYVLIGEIVSSDYADGSYMERNLKISGTTGTDVKWTHSEDGLTHRYTVGNIVPRGDEGYTLTLDFNYDEKQTLQVEVPRKDEYAVIDHSVNPDPLAIVVTFSEPIRQNQDLKNLIRFDTKFRTSVDKNRLYIYPEARPSGAHSVTIGRDVVSKNGQKLKESYSFMA
;
A
#
# COMPACT_ATOMS: atom_id res chain seq x y z
N LYS A 1 19.07 -27.28 -19.78
CA LYS A 1 20.33 -28.05 -19.77
C LYS A 1 21.40 -27.17 -20.40
N VAL A 2 22.40 -26.75 -19.66
CA VAL A 2 23.52 -25.96 -20.19
C VAL A 2 24.69 -26.93 -20.35
N ALA A 3 25.23 -27.00 -21.55
CA ALA A 3 26.44 -27.75 -21.84
C ALA A 3 27.63 -26.78 -21.80
N ILE A 4 28.61 -27.07 -20.95
CA ILE A 4 29.83 -26.28 -20.84
C ILE A 4 30.96 -27.10 -21.48
N ASP A 5 31.61 -26.53 -22.48
CA ASP A 5 32.81 -27.14 -23.08
C ASP A 5 34.03 -26.80 -22.19
N ALA A 6 34.36 -27.73 -21.29
CA ALA A 6 35.46 -27.55 -20.33
C ALA A 6 36.82 -27.42 -21.03
N ALA A 7 36.98 -27.98 -22.22
CA ALA A 7 38.24 -27.89 -22.96
C ALA A 7 38.47 -26.45 -23.48
N LYS A 8 37.41 -25.77 -23.91
CA LYS A 8 37.45 -24.33 -24.33
C LYS A 8 37.75 -23.40 -23.17
N LEU A 9 37.22 -23.71 -21.97
CA LEU A 9 37.41 -22.88 -20.79
C LEU A 9 38.82 -23.03 -20.16
N THR A 10 39.38 -24.20 -20.17
CA THR A 10 40.64 -24.50 -19.45
C THR A 10 41.86 -24.72 -20.36
N GLY A 11 41.66 -24.80 -21.68
CA GLY A 11 42.71 -25.12 -22.63
C GLY A 11 43.31 -26.51 -22.48
N ARG A 12 42.70 -27.39 -21.66
CA ARG A 12 43.15 -28.75 -21.41
C ARG A 12 42.11 -29.77 -21.85
N GLN A 13 42.56 -30.89 -22.45
CA GLN A 13 41.62 -31.98 -22.73
C GLN A 13 41.21 -32.68 -21.45
N HIS A 14 39.92 -32.66 -21.16
CA HIS A 14 39.33 -33.41 -20.05
C HIS A 14 38.68 -34.70 -20.57
N LYS A 15 39.04 -35.83 -19.99
CA LYS A 15 38.37 -37.10 -20.26
C LYS A 15 37.20 -37.23 -19.27
N GLY A 16 35.97 -37.18 -19.78
CA GLY A 16 34.77 -37.41 -19.02
C GLY A 16 33.70 -36.32 -19.25
N ILE A 17 32.45 -36.65 -18.96
CA ILE A 17 31.32 -35.71 -18.99
C ILE A 17 31.19 -35.15 -17.57
N ALA A 18 31.39 -33.85 -17.39
CA ALA A 18 31.03 -33.15 -16.16
C ALA A 18 29.58 -32.68 -16.26
N GLU A 19 28.70 -33.30 -15.49
CA GLU A 19 27.32 -32.81 -15.36
C GLU A 19 27.23 -31.87 -14.15
N PHE A 20 26.82 -30.66 -14.40
CA PHE A 20 26.48 -29.70 -13.35
C PHE A 20 24.96 -29.55 -13.28
N ARG A 21 24.42 -29.74 -12.10
CA ARG A 21 23.01 -29.46 -11.81
C ARG A 21 22.94 -28.18 -11.01
N PHE A 22 22.25 -27.20 -11.54
CA PHE A 22 21.88 -26.00 -10.79
C PHE A 22 20.37 -25.78 -10.95
N ALA A 23 19.75 -25.36 -9.87
CA ALA A 23 18.38 -24.90 -9.87
C ALA A 23 18.40 -23.39 -9.67
N THR A 24 17.65 -22.68 -10.51
CA THR A 24 17.37 -21.28 -10.23
C THR A 24 16.48 -21.20 -8.97
N PRO A 25 16.76 -20.30 -8.05
CA PRO A 25 15.84 -20.05 -6.94
C PRO A 25 14.44 -19.75 -7.47
N LYS A 26 13.42 -20.17 -6.74
CA LYS A 26 12.05 -19.75 -7.05
C LYS A 26 11.93 -18.26 -6.91
N LEU A 27 11.19 -17.64 -7.82
CA LEU A 27 10.85 -16.24 -7.74
C LEU A 27 10.00 -16.00 -6.49
N ARG A 28 10.41 -15.04 -5.67
CA ARG A 28 9.69 -14.63 -4.45
C ARG A 28 9.19 -13.22 -4.63
N PHE A 29 8.07 -12.91 -3.97
CA PHE A 29 7.44 -11.60 -4.02
C PHE A 29 7.30 -11.04 -2.62
N THR A 30 7.69 -9.78 -2.46
CA THR A 30 7.43 -8.98 -1.27
C THR A 30 6.31 -8.00 -1.62
N TYR A 31 5.25 -8.00 -0.85
CA TYR A 31 4.12 -7.12 -1.02
C TYR A 31 4.31 -5.96 -0.04
N ASN A 32 4.57 -4.80 -0.58
CA ASN A 32 4.63 -3.59 0.21
C ASN A 32 3.21 -3.12 0.55
N ASP A 33 3.10 -2.23 1.53
CA ASP A 33 1.81 -1.72 1.96
C ASP A 33 1.00 -1.18 0.79
N SER A 34 -0.27 -1.55 0.78
CA SER A 34 -1.25 -1.02 -0.18
C SER A 34 -2.19 -0.10 0.58
N TRP A 35 -2.47 1.06 0.01
CA TRP A 35 -3.31 2.06 0.65
C TRP A 35 -4.41 2.55 -0.26
N LEU A 36 -5.54 2.82 0.36
CA LEU A 36 -6.69 3.43 -0.28
C LEU A 36 -6.55 4.96 -0.25
N GLN A 37 -6.71 5.60 -1.40
CA GLN A 37 -6.64 7.04 -1.54
C GLN A 37 -7.91 7.55 -2.22
N GLN A 38 -8.42 8.69 -1.81
CA GLN A 38 -9.48 9.36 -2.57
C GLN A 38 -8.99 9.76 -3.97
N ASN A 39 -9.84 9.60 -4.98
CA ASN A 39 -9.56 10.14 -6.30
C ASN A 39 -9.59 11.68 -6.28
N ASP A 40 -9.04 12.32 -7.31
CA ASP A 40 -8.94 13.79 -7.37
C ASP A 40 -10.30 14.49 -7.33
N GLU A 41 -11.33 13.83 -7.80
CA GLU A 41 -12.71 14.32 -7.83
C GLU A 41 -13.43 14.12 -6.49
N MET A 42 -12.84 13.38 -5.55
CA MET A 42 -13.43 13.03 -4.24
C MET A 42 -14.76 12.27 -4.35
N THR A 43 -14.96 11.54 -5.44
CA THR A 43 -16.17 10.76 -5.73
C THR A 43 -16.01 9.26 -5.51
N GLY A 44 -14.77 8.82 -5.32
CA GLY A 44 -14.39 7.42 -5.15
C GLY A 44 -12.95 7.28 -4.70
N TYR A 45 -12.46 6.06 -4.76
CA TYR A 45 -11.12 5.71 -4.30
C TYR A 45 -10.26 5.11 -5.40
N VAL A 46 -8.98 5.19 -5.17
CA VAL A 46 -7.93 4.52 -5.91
C VAL A 46 -7.11 3.72 -4.89
N LEU A 47 -6.90 2.44 -5.15
CA LEU A 47 -5.98 1.62 -4.35
C LEU A 47 -4.63 1.60 -5.05
N ILE A 48 -3.58 1.93 -4.33
CA ILE A 48 -2.20 1.94 -4.81
C ILE A 48 -1.42 0.88 -4.04
N GLY A 49 -0.61 0.09 -4.74
CA GLY A 49 0.25 -0.89 -4.11
C GLY A 49 1.50 -1.17 -4.92
N GLU A 50 2.45 -1.82 -4.27
CA GLU A 50 3.74 -2.16 -4.84
C GLU A 50 4.13 -3.59 -4.49
N ILE A 51 4.68 -4.29 -5.46
CA ILE A 51 5.22 -5.64 -5.34
C ILE A 51 6.67 -5.60 -5.78
N VAL A 52 7.55 -6.18 -4.96
CA VAL A 52 8.97 -6.33 -5.29
C VAL A 52 9.28 -7.80 -5.49
N SER A 53 9.86 -8.15 -6.63
CA SER A 53 10.29 -9.51 -6.95
C SER A 53 11.76 -9.72 -6.60
N SER A 54 12.12 -10.94 -6.20
CA SER A 54 13.50 -11.31 -5.85
C SER A 54 14.45 -11.41 -7.04
N ASP A 55 13.91 -11.46 -8.26
CA ASP A 55 14.62 -11.50 -9.54
C ASP A 55 13.68 -10.93 -10.61
N TYR A 56 14.16 -10.78 -11.84
CA TYR A 56 13.37 -10.28 -12.96
C TYR A 56 12.02 -11.01 -13.08
N ALA A 57 10.95 -10.24 -13.05
CA ALA A 57 9.59 -10.70 -13.34
C ALA A 57 9.01 -9.92 -14.52
N ASP A 58 8.48 -10.65 -15.50
CA ASP A 58 7.85 -10.05 -16.68
C ASP A 58 6.56 -9.31 -16.30
N GLY A 59 6.40 -8.07 -16.77
CA GLY A 59 5.25 -7.24 -16.46
C GLY A 59 3.92 -7.89 -16.83
N SER A 60 3.84 -8.54 -17.98
CA SER A 60 2.62 -9.24 -18.41
C SER A 60 2.31 -10.46 -17.53
N TYR A 61 3.33 -11.08 -16.92
CA TYR A 61 3.12 -12.13 -15.92
C TYR A 61 2.49 -11.53 -14.66
N MET A 62 2.98 -10.37 -14.21
CA MET A 62 2.44 -9.68 -13.04
C MET A 62 0.97 -9.30 -13.25
N GLU A 63 0.66 -8.70 -14.38
CA GLU A 63 -0.68 -8.22 -14.74
C GLU A 63 -1.71 -9.35 -14.80
N ARG A 64 -1.39 -10.47 -15.46
CA ARG A 64 -2.33 -11.60 -15.65
C ARG A 64 -2.65 -12.34 -14.37
N ASN A 65 -1.80 -12.27 -13.37
CA ASN A 65 -1.93 -13.03 -12.13
C ASN A 65 -2.57 -12.25 -10.98
N LEU A 66 -2.92 -10.97 -11.18
CA LEU A 66 -3.76 -10.23 -10.26
C LEU A 66 -5.24 -10.40 -10.63
N LYS A 67 -6.04 -10.84 -9.67
CA LYS A 67 -7.50 -10.86 -9.78
C LYS A 67 -8.11 -9.97 -8.72
N ILE A 68 -9.13 -9.21 -9.10
CA ILE A 68 -9.84 -8.30 -8.20
C ILE A 68 -11.30 -8.76 -8.12
N SER A 69 -11.82 -8.79 -6.90
CA SER A 69 -13.21 -9.12 -6.62
C SER A 69 -13.78 -8.20 -5.53
N GLY A 70 -15.10 -8.29 -5.28
CA GLY A 70 -15.79 -7.40 -4.34
C GLY A 70 -16.41 -6.16 -5.00
N THR A 71 -15.94 -5.79 -6.20
CA THR A 71 -16.52 -4.70 -6.99
C THR A 71 -16.44 -5.02 -8.49
N THR A 72 -17.08 -4.20 -9.31
CA THR A 72 -17.09 -4.33 -10.78
C THR A 72 -16.66 -3.01 -11.42
N GLY A 73 -16.14 -3.09 -12.66
CA GLY A 73 -15.75 -1.88 -13.41
C GLY A 73 -14.46 -1.22 -12.95
N THR A 74 -13.64 -1.91 -12.18
CA THR A 74 -12.31 -1.44 -11.79
C THR A 74 -11.41 -1.33 -13.01
N ASP A 75 -10.58 -0.27 -13.04
CA ASP A 75 -9.50 -0.08 -13.99
C ASP A 75 -8.17 -0.34 -13.28
N VAL A 76 -7.35 -1.23 -13.83
CA VAL A 76 -6.05 -1.58 -13.24
C VAL A 76 -4.94 -1.08 -14.14
N LYS A 77 -4.11 -0.20 -13.60
CA LYS A 77 -2.93 0.32 -14.29
C LYS A 77 -1.68 -0.19 -13.62
N TRP A 78 -0.70 -0.58 -14.41
CA TRP A 78 0.57 -1.05 -13.94
C TRP A 78 1.72 -0.16 -14.42
N THR A 79 2.75 -0.10 -13.60
CA THR A 79 4.05 0.48 -13.93
C THR A 79 5.12 -0.48 -13.46
N HIS A 80 6.01 -0.88 -14.35
CA HIS A 80 7.10 -1.80 -14.06
C HIS A 80 8.42 -1.07 -14.19
N SER A 81 9.35 -1.34 -13.25
CA SER A 81 10.72 -0.84 -13.36
C SER A 81 11.45 -1.50 -14.54
N GLU A 82 12.43 -0.83 -15.10
CA GLU A 82 13.21 -1.35 -16.25
C GLU A 82 13.97 -2.64 -15.92
N ASP A 83 14.39 -2.81 -14.66
CA ASP A 83 15.06 -4.01 -14.17
C ASP A 83 14.08 -5.17 -13.88
N GLY A 84 12.77 -4.93 -13.99
CA GLY A 84 11.72 -5.92 -13.74
C GLY A 84 11.65 -6.40 -12.29
N LEU A 85 12.14 -5.60 -11.32
CA LEU A 85 12.12 -5.95 -9.90
C LEU A 85 10.96 -5.29 -9.14
N THR A 86 10.52 -4.11 -9.56
CA THR A 86 9.47 -3.35 -8.88
C THR A 86 8.25 -3.19 -9.78
N HIS A 87 7.09 -3.55 -9.25
CA HIS A 87 5.83 -3.52 -9.97
C HIS A 87 4.79 -2.77 -9.15
N ARG A 88 4.40 -1.59 -9.63
CA ARG A 88 3.35 -0.77 -8.99
C ARG A 88 2.04 -0.96 -9.71
N TYR A 89 0.99 -1.14 -8.93
CA TYR A 89 -0.38 -1.21 -9.47
C TYR A 89 -1.25 -0.14 -8.85
N THR A 90 -2.21 0.30 -9.65
CA THR A 90 -3.23 1.26 -9.26
C THR A 90 -4.57 0.71 -9.70
N VAL A 91 -5.47 0.47 -8.74
CA VAL A 91 -6.85 0.04 -9.01
C VAL A 91 -7.75 1.25 -8.91
N GLY A 92 -8.26 1.72 -10.03
CA GLY A 92 -9.19 2.84 -10.12
C GLY A 92 -10.65 2.43 -10.08
N ASN A 93 -11.54 3.41 -10.11
CA ASN A 93 -13.00 3.24 -10.14
C ASN A 93 -13.57 2.46 -8.95
N ILE A 94 -12.96 2.59 -7.78
CA ILE A 94 -13.49 2.05 -6.53
C ILE A 94 -14.54 3.03 -6.00
N VAL A 95 -15.82 2.72 -6.20
CA VAL A 95 -16.93 3.61 -5.85
C VAL A 95 -17.57 3.18 -4.54
N PRO A 96 -17.66 4.06 -3.52
CA PRO A 96 -18.36 3.77 -2.27
C PRO A 96 -19.84 3.45 -2.53
N ARG A 97 -20.37 2.47 -1.84
CA ARG A 97 -21.81 2.12 -1.90
C ARG A 97 -22.59 2.90 -0.83
N GLY A 98 -23.87 3.18 -1.11
CA GLY A 98 -24.68 4.02 -0.23
C GLY A 98 -25.04 3.38 1.11
N ASP A 99 -25.28 2.09 1.13
CA ASP A 99 -25.93 1.42 2.28
C ASP A 99 -24.94 0.72 3.22
N GLU A 100 -23.87 0.11 2.67
CA GLU A 100 -22.87 -0.61 3.44
C GLU A 100 -21.49 -0.44 2.82
N GLY A 101 -20.44 -0.49 3.68
CA GLY A 101 -19.07 -0.69 3.23
C GLY A 101 -18.92 -2.07 2.60
N TYR A 102 -17.86 -2.27 1.84
CA TYR A 102 -17.58 -3.57 1.26
C TYR A 102 -16.08 -3.86 1.25
N THR A 103 -15.74 -5.13 1.18
CA THR A 103 -14.36 -5.57 1.08
C THR A 103 -13.97 -5.73 -0.38
N LEU A 104 -12.93 -5.02 -0.80
CA LEU A 104 -12.23 -5.25 -2.05
C LEU A 104 -11.19 -6.34 -1.80
N THR A 105 -11.19 -7.39 -2.60
CA THR A 105 -10.24 -8.50 -2.47
C THR A 105 -9.33 -8.54 -3.69
N LEU A 106 -8.02 -8.53 -3.45
CA LEU A 106 -6.99 -8.70 -4.45
C LEU A 106 -6.33 -10.06 -4.24
N ASP A 107 -6.45 -10.95 -5.21
CA ASP A 107 -5.79 -12.25 -5.22
C ASP A 107 -4.58 -12.20 -6.14
N PHE A 108 -3.41 -12.30 -5.54
CA PHE A 108 -2.13 -12.40 -6.23
C PHE A 108 -1.81 -13.89 -6.46
N ASN A 109 -2.03 -14.35 -7.68
CA ASN A 109 -1.87 -15.76 -8.07
C ASN A 109 -0.48 -16.04 -8.62
N TYR A 110 0.57 -15.56 -7.96
CA TYR A 110 1.95 -15.89 -8.27
C TYR A 110 2.32 -17.26 -7.68
N ASP A 111 3.60 -17.63 -7.74
CA ASP A 111 4.07 -18.93 -7.20
C ASP A 111 3.68 -19.14 -5.74
N GLU A 112 3.72 -18.10 -4.93
CA GLU A 112 3.16 -18.03 -3.59
C GLU A 112 1.90 -17.16 -3.64
N LYS A 113 0.73 -17.79 -3.46
CA LYS A 113 -0.54 -17.08 -3.48
C LYS A 113 -0.68 -16.20 -2.26
N GLN A 114 -1.09 -14.96 -2.47
CA GLN A 114 -1.43 -14.03 -1.41
C GLN A 114 -2.75 -13.34 -1.72
N THR A 115 -3.52 -13.08 -0.68
CA THR A 115 -4.77 -12.32 -0.76
C THR A 115 -4.68 -11.09 0.12
N LEU A 116 -4.99 -9.93 -0.44
CA LEU A 116 -5.15 -8.67 0.28
C LEU A 116 -6.64 -8.31 0.33
N GLN A 117 -7.12 -7.97 1.52
CA GLN A 117 -8.46 -7.45 1.73
C GLN A 117 -8.38 -5.98 2.14
N VAL A 118 -9.15 -5.15 1.46
CA VAL A 118 -9.20 -3.71 1.69
C VAL A 118 -10.65 -3.30 1.93
N GLU A 119 -10.91 -2.74 3.10
CA GLU A 119 -12.23 -2.23 3.44
C GLU A 119 -12.49 -0.91 2.72
N VAL A 120 -13.57 -0.85 1.95
CA VAL A 120 -14.05 0.36 1.30
C VAL A 120 -15.22 0.91 2.12
N PRO A 121 -15.09 2.11 2.72
CA PRO A 121 -16.16 2.68 3.53
C PRO A 121 -17.39 2.98 2.66
N ARG A 122 -18.55 3.01 3.28
CA ARG A 122 -19.78 3.45 2.61
C ARG A 122 -19.70 4.93 2.25
N LYS A 123 -20.55 5.35 1.31
CA LYS A 123 -20.49 6.68 0.70
C LYS A 123 -20.62 7.84 1.71
N ASP A 124 -21.39 7.63 2.76
CA ASP A 124 -21.72 8.61 3.80
C ASP A 124 -20.97 8.36 5.11
N GLU A 125 -19.91 7.55 5.10
CA GLU A 125 -19.12 7.26 6.28
C GLU A 125 -17.86 8.12 6.33
N TYR A 126 -17.74 8.90 7.38
CA TYR A 126 -16.50 9.58 7.70
C TYR A 126 -15.58 8.62 8.47
N ALA A 127 -14.54 8.17 7.82
CA ALA A 127 -13.62 7.16 8.34
C ALA A 127 -12.16 7.56 8.06
N VAL A 128 -11.23 7.00 8.84
CA VAL A 128 -9.82 6.97 8.45
C VAL A 128 -9.65 5.86 7.43
N ILE A 129 -9.07 6.19 6.28
CA ILE A 129 -8.85 5.25 5.17
C ILE A 129 -7.38 4.86 4.99
N ASP A 130 -6.47 5.64 5.56
CA ASP A 130 -5.03 5.37 5.51
C ASP A 130 -4.27 6.13 6.59
N HIS A 131 -3.10 5.59 6.98
CA HIS A 131 -2.11 6.32 7.76
C HIS A 131 -0.70 5.92 7.32
N SER A 132 0.22 6.85 7.38
CA SER A 132 1.63 6.61 7.05
C SER A 132 2.56 7.48 7.87
N VAL A 133 3.82 7.07 7.95
CA VAL A 133 4.89 7.87 8.58
C VAL A 133 5.86 8.32 7.50
N ASN A 134 5.95 9.63 7.30
CA ASN A 134 6.93 10.24 6.41
C ASN A 134 8.21 10.55 7.22
N PRO A 135 9.37 9.99 6.87
CA PRO A 135 10.59 10.16 7.67
C PRO A 135 11.29 11.52 7.46
N ASP A 136 11.08 12.18 6.30
CA ASP A 136 11.73 13.44 5.96
C ASP A 136 10.86 14.31 5.03
N PRO A 137 10.30 15.43 5.50
CA PRO A 137 10.24 15.82 6.90
C PRO A 137 9.39 14.85 7.74
N LEU A 138 9.79 14.63 8.99
CA LEU A 138 9.06 13.72 9.88
C LEU A 138 7.62 14.20 10.08
N ALA A 139 6.69 13.41 9.59
CA ALA A 139 5.26 13.66 9.74
C ALA A 139 4.50 12.34 9.78
N ILE A 140 3.54 12.23 10.68
CA ILE A 140 2.53 11.19 10.63
C ILE A 140 1.38 11.77 9.80
N VAL A 141 0.98 11.07 8.76
CA VAL A 141 -0.10 11.48 7.86
C VAL A 141 -1.28 10.55 8.06
N VAL A 142 -2.44 11.11 8.37
CA VAL A 142 -3.70 10.35 8.50
C VAL A 142 -4.65 10.84 7.43
N THR A 143 -5.11 9.94 6.57
CA THR A 143 -6.01 10.23 5.45
C THR A 143 -7.43 9.79 5.79
N PHE A 144 -8.37 10.69 5.59
CA PHE A 144 -9.79 10.46 5.87
C PHE A 144 -10.59 10.28 4.56
N SER A 145 -11.76 9.67 4.67
CA SER A 145 -12.69 9.46 3.54
C SER A 145 -13.30 10.76 3.00
N GLU A 146 -13.29 11.83 3.79
CA GLU A 146 -13.79 13.16 3.42
C GLU A 146 -12.85 14.26 3.91
N PRO A 147 -12.96 15.49 3.37
CA PRO A 147 -12.21 16.62 3.87
C PRO A 147 -12.50 16.92 5.34
N ILE A 148 -11.45 17.21 6.05
CA ILE A 148 -11.50 17.55 7.47
C ILE A 148 -12.02 18.99 7.61
N ARG A 149 -12.88 19.25 8.61
CA ARG A 149 -13.28 20.61 8.94
C ARG A 149 -12.06 21.38 9.45
N GLN A 150 -11.78 22.50 8.81
CA GLN A 150 -10.80 23.44 9.31
C GLN A 150 -11.33 24.16 10.58
N ASN A 151 -10.46 24.73 11.38
CA ASN A 151 -10.83 25.45 12.61
C ASN A 151 -11.44 24.59 13.73
N GLN A 152 -11.07 23.31 13.83
CA GLN A 152 -11.33 22.50 15.01
C GLN A 152 -10.04 22.33 15.83
N ASP A 153 -10.17 22.17 17.13
CA ASP A 153 -9.03 21.97 18.04
C ASP A 153 -8.52 20.52 17.96
N LEU A 154 -7.81 20.22 16.91
CA LEU A 154 -7.27 18.87 16.65
C LEU A 154 -6.29 18.42 17.73
N LYS A 155 -5.61 19.36 18.41
CA LYS A 155 -4.64 19.03 19.43
C LYS A 155 -5.27 18.29 20.62
N ASN A 156 -6.50 18.63 20.99
CA ASN A 156 -7.25 17.97 22.05
C ASN A 156 -7.99 16.70 21.58
N LEU A 157 -8.08 16.48 20.26
CA LEU A 157 -8.71 15.32 19.66
C LEU A 157 -7.71 14.22 19.26
N ILE A 158 -6.42 14.47 19.43
CA ILE A 158 -5.36 13.53 19.11
C ILE A 158 -4.62 13.19 20.42
N ARG A 159 -4.47 11.89 20.67
CA ARG A 159 -3.62 11.40 21.75
C ARG A 159 -2.32 10.87 21.16
N PHE A 160 -1.24 11.47 21.58
CA PHE A 160 0.11 11.08 21.24
C PHE A 160 1.00 11.45 22.41
N ASP A 161 1.90 10.59 22.80
CA ASP A 161 2.75 10.76 23.99
C ASP A 161 3.89 11.78 23.80
N THR A 162 4.06 12.29 22.59
CA THR A 162 5.05 13.31 22.24
C THR A 162 4.35 14.64 21.95
N LYS A 163 4.98 15.76 22.27
CA LYS A 163 4.51 17.07 21.84
C LYS A 163 4.51 17.17 20.32
N PHE A 164 3.45 17.72 19.76
CA PHE A 164 3.27 17.79 18.31
C PHE A 164 2.53 19.05 17.87
N ARG A 165 2.67 19.35 16.59
CA ARG A 165 1.86 20.33 15.85
C ARG A 165 1.03 19.61 14.80
N THR A 166 -0.05 20.22 14.36
CA THR A 166 -0.92 19.66 13.31
C THR A 166 -1.10 20.65 12.19
N SER A 167 -1.29 20.11 10.98
CA SER A 167 -1.85 20.84 9.86
C SER A 167 -2.85 19.97 9.11
N VAL A 168 -3.75 20.60 8.37
CA VAL A 168 -4.78 19.93 7.57
C VAL A 168 -4.68 20.42 6.15
N ASP A 169 -4.61 19.47 5.22
CA ASP A 169 -4.76 19.72 3.80
C ASP A 169 -5.85 18.81 3.24
N LYS A 170 -7.00 19.40 2.93
CA LYS A 170 -8.22 18.68 2.47
C LYS A 170 -8.60 17.56 3.45
N ASN A 171 -8.43 16.29 3.05
CA ASN A 171 -8.73 15.09 3.82
C ASN A 171 -7.51 14.49 4.53
N ARG A 172 -6.36 15.18 4.53
CA ARG A 172 -5.14 14.74 5.18
C ARG A 172 -4.84 15.54 6.43
N LEU A 173 -4.63 14.84 7.53
CA LEU A 173 -4.14 15.39 8.78
C LEU A 173 -2.66 15.05 8.91
N TYR A 174 -1.85 16.09 9.06
CA TYR A 174 -0.42 15.96 9.31
C TYR A 174 -0.15 16.23 10.80
N ILE A 175 0.53 15.30 11.44
CA ILE A 175 0.97 15.39 12.83
C ILE A 175 2.50 15.46 12.81
N TYR A 176 3.07 16.56 13.25
CA TYR A 176 4.51 16.81 13.27
C TYR A 176 5.00 16.70 14.71
N PRO A 177 5.68 15.62 15.11
CA PRO A 177 6.34 15.54 16.41
C PRO A 177 7.38 16.65 16.55
N GLU A 178 7.47 17.28 17.73
CA GLU A 178 8.50 18.30 18.00
C GLU A 178 9.89 17.70 18.15
N ALA A 179 9.98 16.44 18.54
CA ALA A 179 11.20 15.66 18.57
C ALA A 179 10.96 14.31 17.89
N ARG A 180 12.01 13.72 17.29
CA ARG A 180 11.91 12.39 16.69
C ARG A 180 11.71 11.36 17.80
N PRO A 181 10.55 10.67 17.85
CA PRO A 181 10.34 9.63 18.84
C PRO A 181 11.30 8.46 18.63
N SER A 182 11.66 7.76 19.69
CA SER A 182 12.46 6.54 19.61
C SER A 182 11.58 5.31 19.86
N GLY A 183 11.48 4.43 18.87
CA GLY A 183 10.62 3.25 18.93
C GLY A 183 9.22 3.51 18.40
N ALA A 184 8.34 2.53 18.58
CA ALA A 184 6.96 2.61 18.13
C ALA A 184 6.08 3.30 19.18
N HIS A 185 5.27 4.24 18.74
CA HIS A 185 4.40 5.06 19.58
C HIS A 185 2.95 4.95 19.16
N SER A 186 2.05 4.85 20.13
CA SER A 186 0.61 4.82 19.85
C SER A 186 0.09 6.21 19.52
N VAL A 187 -0.62 6.33 18.42
CA VAL A 187 -1.35 7.53 18.02
C VAL A 187 -2.83 7.19 17.98
N THR A 188 -3.65 8.01 18.64
CA THR A 188 -5.11 7.84 18.62
C THR A 188 -5.77 9.11 18.10
N ILE A 189 -6.57 8.97 17.05
CA ILE A 189 -7.44 10.00 16.52
C ILE A 189 -8.81 9.84 17.20
N GLY A 190 -9.23 10.86 17.92
CA GLY A 190 -10.51 10.83 18.63
C GLY A 190 -11.71 10.86 17.68
N ARG A 191 -12.77 10.15 18.04
CA ARG A 191 -14.01 10.09 17.25
C ARG A 191 -14.67 11.44 16.98
N ASP A 192 -14.36 12.45 17.79
CA ASP A 192 -14.92 13.80 17.67
C ASP A 192 -14.24 14.67 16.62
N VAL A 193 -13.27 14.13 15.88
CA VAL A 193 -12.78 14.77 14.64
C VAL A 193 -13.93 14.83 13.64
N VAL A 194 -14.17 16.02 13.09
CA VAL A 194 -15.35 16.33 12.27
C VAL A 194 -14.95 16.59 10.82
N SER A 195 -15.69 16.02 9.89
CA SER A 195 -15.56 16.31 8.46
C SER A 195 -16.08 17.72 8.12
N LYS A 196 -15.73 18.22 6.93
CA LYS A 196 -16.27 19.48 6.40
C LYS A 196 -17.79 19.49 6.40
N ASN A 197 -18.42 18.33 6.18
CA ASN A 197 -19.88 18.15 6.11
C ASN A 197 -20.51 17.94 7.50
N GLY A 198 -19.74 17.92 8.58
CA GLY A 198 -20.24 17.80 9.94
C GLY A 198 -20.35 16.38 10.48
N GLN A 199 -19.90 15.40 9.73
CA GLN A 199 -19.87 14.01 10.17
C GLN A 199 -18.72 13.77 11.17
N LYS A 200 -18.91 12.85 12.11
CA LYS A 200 -17.89 12.40 13.05
C LYS A 200 -17.45 10.97 12.72
N LEU A 201 -16.25 10.62 13.16
CA LEU A 201 -15.83 9.21 13.12
C LEU A 201 -16.80 8.36 13.96
N LYS A 202 -17.07 7.13 13.50
CA LYS A 202 -17.88 6.16 14.22
C LYS A 202 -17.24 5.81 15.57
N GLU A 203 -15.94 5.63 15.57
CA GLU A 203 -15.12 5.32 16.73
C GLU A 203 -13.75 6.01 16.63
N SER A 204 -12.99 6.01 17.72
CA SER A 204 -11.62 6.49 17.73
C SER A 204 -10.73 5.52 16.98
N TYR A 205 -9.82 6.05 16.17
CA TYR A 205 -8.87 5.27 15.39
C TYR A 205 -7.50 5.28 16.05
N SER A 206 -6.92 4.11 16.30
CA SER A 206 -5.60 3.97 16.93
C SER A 206 -4.66 3.12 16.07
N PHE A 207 -3.40 3.53 16.01
CA PHE A 207 -2.36 2.83 15.28
C PHE A 207 -0.99 3.07 15.92
N MET A 208 0.01 2.30 15.49
CA MET A 208 1.41 2.48 15.89
C MET A 208 2.17 3.23 14.79
N ALA A 209 2.94 4.26 15.18
CA ALA A 209 3.75 5.09 14.31
C ALA A 209 5.23 5.03 14.71
#